data_bdbc37637ffd8b5263c2879ad26e35fc
#
_entry.id   bdbc37637ffd8b5263c2879ad26e35fc
#
_cell.length_a   1.000
_cell.length_b   1.000
_cell.length_c   1.000
_cell.angle_alpha   90.00
_cell.angle_beta   90.00
_cell.angle_gamma   90.00
#
_symmetry.space_group_name_H-M   'P 1'
#
loop_
_entity.id
_entity.type
_entity.pdbx_description
1 polymer ?
#
loop_
_entity_poly.entity_id
_entity_poly.type
_entity_poly.pdbx_seq_one_letter_code
_entity_poly.pdbx_strand_id
1 'polypeptide(L)'
;MTRRHDTTQSRSGRPNGGNRPGEGAPARYRAQPFTTSRRVVAIVIALVALTVVAAVALAAAFVPAGRGGSAAPAGGGAATATSGAAGSNPVSAAGSPAPAASSAPSVSVVSGGDTMGDRGVKAFIAAHGADAVFAGIAPVLRSADAAWVNLESPLTNIDDPYPGKDVHFRGDPRLAAGLANAGIDVVNMANNHAVDQGQAGLLDSIRRVEAAGVQVVGVGKDSAAARQPAIVHASNGATIGFLGWTDIIWPGFQAGAGPGVATAHPDMSLVEQAIRRLKHRVDYVVVCFHWGVEYTDTPIAEQVDEAHAAIDAGADLVIGHHPHVLQGAQIYKGHFIVYSLGDLVFDHYDLATGQTVLVHAVLSPHGVKVTLIPVYVSLNGIPAIVTGAPGRAILLHMQRLSAALGTRLTISGDRAYVRSRSR
;
A
#
# COMPACT_ATOMS: atom_id res chain seq x y z
N MET A 1 -52.22 -38.14 -50.26
CA MET A 1 -52.11 -39.61 -50.02
C MET A 1 -51.33 -39.76 -48.74
N THR A 2 -52.06 -39.82 -47.61
CA THR A 2 -52.45 -41.00 -46.83
C THR A 2 -51.26 -41.92 -46.51
N ARG A 3 -50.85 -42.10 -45.30
CA ARG A 3 -51.48 -42.79 -44.19
C ARG A 3 -50.68 -42.67 -42.87
N ARG A 4 -51.39 -42.56 -41.83
CA ARG A 4 -51.20 -42.85 -40.41
C ARG A 4 -50.77 -44.31 -40.11
N HIS A 5 -50.17 -44.55 -38.97
CA HIS A 5 -50.51 -45.52 -37.87
C HIS A 5 -49.27 -45.55 -36.91
N ASP A 6 -49.33 -45.28 -35.72
CA ASP A 6 -50.07 -45.61 -34.50
C ASP A 6 -49.51 -46.83 -33.76
N THR A 7 -49.30 -46.62 -32.41
CA THR A 7 -49.26 -47.55 -31.26
C THR A 7 -48.12 -48.61 -31.22
N THR A 8 -47.41 -48.82 -30.10
CA THR A 8 -47.89 -49.24 -28.77
C THR A 8 -46.73 -49.39 -27.79
N GLN A 9 -47.08 -49.18 -26.53
CA GLN A 9 -46.44 -49.47 -25.24
C GLN A 9 -45.57 -50.71 -25.13
N SER A 10 -44.50 -50.68 -24.29
CA SER A 10 -44.40 -51.59 -23.14
C SER A 10 -43.22 -51.19 -22.18
N ARG A 11 -43.55 -51.13 -21.01
CA ARG A 11 -43.02 -51.23 -19.65
C ARG A 11 -41.71 -52.03 -19.48
N SER A 12 -40.98 -51.53 -18.48
CA SER A 12 -40.32 -52.20 -17.34
C SER A 12 -38.80 -52.12 -17.34
N GLY A 13 -38.27 -51.72 -16.18
CA GLY A 13 -36.93 -52.05 -15.75
C GLY A 13 -36.16 -50.93 -15.05
N ARG A 14 -36.43 -50.69 -13.75
CA ARG A 14 -35.38 -50.17 -12.85
C ARG A 14 -34.44 -51.31 -12.50
N PRO A 15 -33.14 -51.04 -12.32
CA PRO A 15 -32.67 -50.98 -10.94
C PRO A 15 -31.55 -49.95 -10.66
N ASN A 16 -31.65 -49.45 -9.46
CA ASN A 16 -30.65 -49.18 -8.42
C ASN A 16 -29.25 -48.61 -8.76
N GLY A 17 -28.97 -47.49 -8.13
CA GLY A 17 -27.90 -47.37 -7.15
C GLY A 17 -26.53 -46.98 -7.68
N GLY A 18 -26.22 -45.67 -7.62
CA GLY A 18 -24.86 -45.19 -7.74
C GLY A 18 -24.75 -43.83 -7.08
N ASN A 19 -24.39 -43.84 -5.80
CA ASN A 19 -23.98 -42.67 -5.02
C ASN A 19 -22.90 -41.87 -5.77
N ARG A 20 -23.14 -40.64 -6.14
CA ARG A 20 -22.11 -39.64 -6.45
C ARG A 20 -21.93 -38.75 -5.21
N PRO A 21 -20.69 -38.45 -4.75
CA PRO A 21 -20.47 -37.54 -3.66
C PRO A 21 -20.89 -36.11 -4.11
N GLY A 22 -21.69 -35.46 -3.31
CA GLY A 22 -22.15 -34.09 -3.55
C GLY A 22 -20.98 -33.13 -3.45
N GLU A 23 -20.87 -32.23 -4.43
CA GLU A 23 -20.08 -31.01 -4.35
C GLU A 23 -20.70 -30.14 -3.26
N GLY A 24 -19.97 -29.97 -2.17
CA GLY A 24 -20.34 -29.07 -1.09
C GLY A 24 -20.23 -27.61 -1.56
N ALA A 25 -21.37 -26.94 -1.63
CA ALA A 25 -21.39 -25.49 -1.75
C ALA A 25 -20.70 -24.86 -0.53
N PRO A 26 -19.91 -23.77 -0.69
CA PRO A 26 -19.26 -23.12 0.42
C PRO A 26 -20.29 -22.59 1.41
N ALA A 27 -20.03 -22.82 2.70
CA ALA A 27 -20.87 -22.44 3.81
C ALA A 27 -21.10 -20.91 3.80
N ARG A 28 -22.34 -20.50 3.69
CA ARG A 28 -22.77 -19.09 3.85
C ARG A 28 -22.51 -18.66 5.29
N TYR A 29 -21.51 -17.81 5.49
CA TYR A 29 -21.22 -17.19 6.78
C TYR A 29 -22.37 -16.22 7.11
N ARG A 30 -23.22 -16.57 8.07
CA ARG A 30 -24.19 -15.64 8.66
C ARG A 30 -23.50 -14.86 9.76
N ALA A 31 -23.25 -13.58 9.50
CA ALA A 31 -22.80 -12.65 10.53
C ALA A 31 -23.85 -12.58 11.65
N GLN A 32 -23.45 -12.84 12.87
CA GLN A 32 -24.28 -12.61 14.07
C GLN A 32 -24.24 -11.11 14.39
N PRO A 33 -25.38 -10.44 14.64
CA PRO A 33 -25.35 -9.03 15.02
C PRO A 33 -24.84 -8.89 16.45
N PHE A 34 -23.70 -8.22 16.61
CA PHE A 34 -23.22 -7.77 17.93
C PHE A 34 -24.12 -6.62 18.42
N THR A 35 -24.93 -6.88 19.44
CA THR A 35 -25.70 -5.84 20.15
C THR A 35 -24.79 -5.14 21.16
N THR A 36 -24.06 -4.13 20.74
CA THR A 36 -23.38 -3.24 21.68
C THR A 36 -24.39 -2.26 22.27
N SER A 37 -24.50 -2.22 23.60
CA SER A 37 -25.46 -1.37 24.31
C SER A 37 -25.25 0.10 23.93
N ARG A 38 -26.30 0.79 23.48
CA ARG A 38 -26.32 2.23 23.14
C ARG A 38 -25.73 3.14 24.22
N ARG A 39 -25.67 2.67 25.48
CA ARG A 39 -25.07 3.40 26.61
C ARG A 39 -23.55 3.41 26.56
N VAL A 40 -22.89 2.33 26.10
CA VAL A 40 -21.43 2.26 25.97
C VAL A 40 -20.95 3.18 24.84
N VAL A 41 -21.65 3.21 23.73
CA VAL A 41 -21.35 4.10 22.60
C VAL A 41 -21.48 5.59 23.00
N ALA A 42 -22.51 5.94 23.76
CA ALA A 42 -22.72 7.32 24.23
C ALA A 42 -21.60 7.78 25.21
N ILE A 43 -21.12 6.90 26.08
CA ILE A 43 -20.05 7.22 27.04
C ILE A 43 -18.71 7.42 26.31
N VAL A 44 -18.39 6.61 25.30
CA VAL A 44 -17.16 6.73 24.52
C VAL A 44 -17.16 8.03 23.70
N ILE A 45 -18.29 8.38 23.08
CA ILE A 45 -18.43 9.64 22.33
C ILE A 45 -18.28 10.85 23.26
N ALA A 46 -18.84 10.82 24.47
CA ALA A 46 -18.72 11.90 25.44
C ALA A 46 -17.27 12.09 25.93
N LEU A 47 -16.52 11.00 26.14
CA LEU A 47 -15.11 11.05 26.56
C LEU A 47 -14.20 11.56 25.45
N VAL A 48 -14.43 11.20 24.20
CA VAL A 48 -13.66 11.69 23.05
C VAL A 48 -13.93 13.18 22.80
N ALA A 49 -15.18 13.62 22.91
CA ALA A 49 -15.52 15.04 22.78
C ALA A 49 -14.87 15.89 23.87
N LEU A 50 -14.77 15.40 25.11
CA LEU A 50 -14.15 16.12 26.21
C LEU A 50 -12.63 16.28 26.04
N THR A 51 -11.96 15.26 25.49
CA THR A 51 -10.51 15.33 25.22
C THR A 51 -10.16 16.25 24.04
N VAL A 52 -10.99 16.34 23.02
CA VAL A 52 -10.79 17.27 21.89
C VAL A 52 -10.99 18.72 22.34
N VAL A 53 -11.98 19.02 23.16
CA VAL A 53 -12.22 20.38 23.70
C VAL A 53 -11.06 20.82 24.61
N ALA A 54 -10.51 19.91 25.43
CA ALA A 54 -9.37 20.21 26.28
C ALA A 54 -8.07 20.49 25.47
N ALA A 55 -7.85 19.76 24.38
CA ALA A 55 -6.69 19.95 23.52
C ALA A 55 -6.74 21.28 22.74
N VAL A 56 -7.92 21.72 22.30
CA VAL A 56 -8.12 23.00 21.61
C VAL A 56 -7.93 24.18 22.58
N ALA A 57 -8.38 24.06 23.84
CA ALA A 57 -8.21 25.09 24.85
C ALA A 57 -6.74 25.26 25.29
N LEU A 58 -5.93 24.20 25.31
CA LEU A 58 -4.50 24.27 25.63
C LEU A 58 -3.66 24.87 24.50
N ALA A 59 -4.05 24.67 23.23
CA ALA A 59 -3.35 25.23 22.08
C ALA A 59 -3.52 26.75 21.94
N ALA A 60 -4.61 27.31 22.46
CA ALA A 60 -4.88 28.75 22.42
C ALA A 60 -4.11 29.57 23.48
N ALA A 61 -3.50 28.91 24.47
CA ALA A 61 -2.81 29.57 25.60
C ALA A 61 -1.30 29.78 25.38
N PHE A 62 -0.71 29.32 24.27
CA PHE A 62 0.73 29.44 24.02
C PHE A 62 1.01 30.18 22.69
N VAL A 63 0.94 31.51 22.74
CA VAL A 63 1.52 32.41 21.72
C VAL A 63 2.67 33.17 22.37
N PRO A 64 3.95 32.92 22.06
CA PRO A 64 5.03 33.75 22.53
C PRO A 64 5.16 35.01 21.68
N ALA A 65 5.18 36.17 22.34
CA ALA A 65 5.44 37.48 21.76
C ALA A 65 6.89 37.59 21.22
N GLY A 66 7.03 38.07 20.02
CA GLY A 66 8.32 38.27 19.37
C GLY A 66 9.17 39.37 20.02
N ARG A 67 10.47 39.21 19.97
CA ARG A 67 11.45 40.32 20.05
C ARG A 67 12.51 40.13 18.96
N GLY A 68 12.67 41.14 18.15
CA GLY A 68 13.68 41.26 17.11
C GLY A 68 15.06 41.62 17.68
N GLY A 69 16.09 41.40 16.90
CA GLY A 69 17.47 41.83 17.17
C GLY A 69 18.43 41.48 16.04
N SER A 70 18.83 42.50 15.34
CA SER A 70 19.78 42.63 14.25
C SER A 70 21.23 42.32 14.66
N ALA A 71 22.08 41.75 13.77
CA ALA A 71 23.32 42.30 13.27
C ALA A 71 24.31 41.22 12.78
N ALA A 72 24.78 41.34 11.54
CA ALA A 72 26.07 40.84 11.08
C ALA A 72 27.17 41.86 11.44
N PRO A 73 28.51 41.61 11.29
CA PRO A 73 29.17 41.39 10.01
C PRO A 73 30.47 40.50 10.04
N ALA A 74 30.82 40.06 8.85
CA ALA A 74 32.12 40.00 8.10
C ALA A 74 33.51 39.78 8.76
N GLY A 75 34.33 39.05 8.04
CA GLY A 75 35.81 38.94 8.03
C GLY A 75 36.26 37.51 7.69
N GLY A 76 36.87 37.17 6.59
CA GLY A 76 37.96 37.80 5.86
C GLY A 76 39.25 37.04 6.21
N GLY A 77 39.88 36.26 5.30
CA GLY A 77 41.20 35.71 5.48
C GLY A 77 41.60 34.70 4.40
N ALA A 78 42.50 35.12 3.52
CA ALA A 78 42.98 34.39 2.35
C ALA A 78 44.36 33.77 2.60
N ALA A 79 44.70 32.85 1.66
CA ALA A 79 46.03 32.46 1.19
C ALA A 79 46.85 31.50 2.07
N THR A 80 47.48 30.51 1.55
CA THR A 80 48.57 30.50 0.57
C THR A 80 48.89 29.07 0.10
N ALA A 81 49.31 28.98 -1.17
CA ALA A 81 49.84 27.78 -1.81
C ALA A 81 51.33 27.60 -1.47
N THR A 82 51.81 26.33 -1.45
CA THR A 82 53.22 26.02 -1.78
C THR A 82 53.31 24.68 -2.51
N SER A 83 54.07 24.74 -3.58
CA SER A 83 54.52 23.70 -4.51
C SER A 83 55.69 22.87 -3.93
N GLY A 84 55.83 21.62 -4.41
CA GLY A 84 57.04 20.87 -4.18
C GLY A 84 57.04 19.44 -4.71
N ALA A 85 57.55 19.28 -5.95
CA ALA A 85 58.50 18.31 -6.48
C ALA A 85 58.29 16.78 -6.47
N ALA A 86 58.54 16.29 -7.64
CA ALA A 86 58.51 14.94 -8.21
C ALA A 86 59.40 13.88 -7.51
N GLY A 87 58.97 12.62 -7.57
CA GLY A 87 59.77 11.44 -7.28
C GLY A 87 59.21 10.22 -8.04
N SER A 88 60.02 9.65 -8.87
CA SER A 88 59.81 8.60 -9.86
C SER A 88 59.43 7.22 -9.33
N ASN A 89 58.64 6.52 -10.13
CA ASN A 89 58.15 5.12 -10.18
C ASN A 89 59.01 4.00 -9.55
N PRO A 90 58.35 2.84 -9.20
CA PRO A 90 58.27 1.78 -10.20
C PRO A 90 56.88 1.16 -10.41
N VAL A 91 56.65 0.73 -11.65
CA VAL A 91 55.51 -0.04 -12.15
C VAL A 91 55.40 -1.37 -11.41
N SER A 92 54.28 -1.60 -10.73
CA SER A 92 53.91 -2.93 -10.26
C SER A 92 52.63 -3.34 -10.99
N ALA A 93 52.60 -4.58 -11.44
CA ALA A 93 51.56 -5.18 -12.27
C ALA A 93 50.17 -4.99 -11.71
N ALA A 94 49.28 -4.40 -12.52
CA ALA A 94 47.89 -4.23 -12.23
C ALA A 94 47.15 -5.59 -12.28
N GLY A 95 46.78 -6.09 -11.09
CA GLY A 95 45.69 -7.01 -10.98
C GLY A 95 44.41 -6.29 -11.39
N SER A 96 43.61 -6.88 -12.27
CA SER A 96 42.28 -6.36 -12.64
C SER A 96 41.49 -6.02 -11.37
N PRO A 97 40.95 -4.81 -11.24
CA PRO A 97 40.08 -4.50 -10.10
C PRO A 97 38.83 -5.39 -10.19
N ALA A 98 38.51 -6.07 -9.07
CA ALA A 98 37.19 -6.65 -8.89
C ALA A 98 36.14 -5.57 -9.19
N PRO A 99 34.97 -5.92 -9.79
CA PRO A 99 33.97 -4.94 -10.07
C PRO A 99 33.62 -4.20 -8.77
N ALA A 100 33.83 -2.88 -8.77
CA ALA A 100 33.41 -2.02 -7.67
C ALA A 100 31.98 -2.31 -7.34
N ALA A 101 31.67 -2.70 -6.11
CA ALA A 101 30.31 -2.83 -5.62
C ALA A 101 29.60 -1.51 -5.95
N SER A 102 28.55 -1.58 -6.75
CA SER A 102 27.74 -0.43 -7.13
C SER A 102 27.26 0.24 -5.85
N SER A 103 27.77 1.42 -5.55
CA SER A 103 27.34 2.23 -4.41
C SER A 103 26.13 3.05 -4.83
N ALA A 104 25.01 2.39 -5.15
CA ALA A 104 23.77 3.10 -5.39
C ALA A 104 23.46 4.03 -4.20
N PRO A 105 23.08 5.30 -4.41
CA PRO A 105 22.72 6.19 -3.32
C PRO A 105 21.51 5.62 -2.55
N SER A 106 21.46 5.88 -1.24
CA SER A 106 20.29 5.48 -0.44
C SER A 106 19.07 6.29 -0.86
N VAL A 107 17.88 5.66 -0.81
CA VAL A 107 16.61 6.31 -1.08
C VAL A 107 15.63 6.09 0.07
N SER A 108 14.71 7.00 0.24
CA SER A 108 13.61 6.91 1.19
C SER A 108 12.27 6.67 0.46
N VAL A 109 11.49 5.71 0.98
CA VAL A 109 10.14 5.41 0.46
C VAL A 109 9.15 5.48 1.62
N VAL A 110 8.06 6.22 1.44
CA VAL A 110 6.92 6.18 2.37
C VAL A 110 5.78 5.40 1.75
N SER A 111 5.31 4.39 2.47
CA SER A 111 4.18 3.55 2.07
C SER A 111 3.02 3.73 3.04
N GLY A 112 1.81 3.91 2.49
CA GLY A 112 0.55 3.92 3.24
C GLY A 112 -0.37 2.77 2.84
N GLY A 113 -1.45 2.57 3.60
CA GLY A 113 -2.43 1.51 3.43
C GLY A 113 -3.47 1.78 2.33
N ASP A 114 -4.63 1.13 2.47
CA ASP A 114 -5.71 1.17 1.50
C ASP A 114 -6.38 2.55 1.47
N THR A 115 -6.58 3.06 0.26
CA THR A 115 -7.11 4.40 -0.01
C THR A 115 -8.32 4.30 -0.94
N MET A 116 -9.50 4.65 -0.42
CA MET A 116 -10.78 4.59 -1.11
C MET A 116 -11.41 5.99 -1.15
N GLY A 117 -11.91 6.41 -2.32
CA GLY A 117 -12.42 7.76 -2.57
C GLY A 117 -13.94 7.89 -2.57
N ASP A 118 -14.69 6.91 -2.07
CA ASP A 118 -16.17 6.88 -2.09
C ASP A 118 -16.78 7.08 -0.68
N ARG A 119 -18.06 6.90 -0.53
CA ARG A 119 -18.83 6.90 0.71
C ARG A 119 -18.52 8.10 1.63
N GLY A 120 -18.06 7.87 2.87
CA GLY A 120 -17.70 8.90 3.84
C GLY A 120 -16.59 9.84 3.36
N VAL A 121 -15.58 9.29 2.67
CA VAL A 121 -14.48 10.07 2.09
C VAL A 121 -14.97 11.00 0.98
N LYS A 122 -15.87 10.53 0.11
CA LYS A 122 -16.49 11.37 -0.93
C LYS A 122 -17.30 12.51 -0.36
N ALA A 123 -18.06 12.24 0.71
CA ALA A 123 -18.80 13.29 1.43
C ALA A 123 -17.86 14.32 2.07
N PHE A 124 -16.73 13.86 2.63
CA PHE A 124 -15.70 14.73 3.18
C PHE A 124 -15.04 15.61 2.10
N ILE A 125 -14.69 15.03 0.94
CA ILE A 125 -14.16 15.78 -0.21
C ILE A 125 -15.14 16.86 -0.68
N ALA A 126 -16.44 16.54 -0.72
CA ALA A 126 -17.46 17.50 -1.10
C ALA A 126 -17.54 18.70 -0.15
N ALA A 127 -17.31 18.50 1.14
CA ALA A 127 -17.40 19.52 2.16
C ALA A 127 -16.09 20.33 2.33
N HIS A 128 -14.91 19.68 2.18
CA HIS A 128 -13.62 20.25 2.59
C HIS A 128 -12.57 20.30 1.47
N GLY A 129 -12.85 19.71 0.30
CA GLY A 129 -11.89 19.55 -0.79
C GLY A 129 -10.99 18.33 -0.63
N ALA A 130 -10.38 17.90 -1.74
CA ALA A 130 -9.58 16.67 -1.78
C ALA A 130 -8.26 16.78 -1.00
N ASP A 131 -7.64 17.95 -0.96
CA ASP A 131 -6.37 18.17 -0.24
C ASP A 131 -6.53 17.97 1.27
N ALA A 132 -7.71 18.26 1.81
CA ALA A 132 -8.01 18.08 3.23
C ALA A 132 -7.96 16.60 3.67
N VAL A 133 -8.14 15.65 2.75
CA VAL A 133 -8.10 14.21 3.04
C VAL A 133 -6.74 13.80 3.61
N PHE A 134 -5.67 14.30 3.03
CA PHE A 134 -4.30 13.93 3.40
C PHE A 134 -3.60 14.94 4.31
N ALA A 135 -4.27 16.02 4.72
CA ALA A 135 -3.63 17.15 5.43
C ALA A 135 -2.85 16.69 6.69
N GLY A 136 -3.37 15.69 7.42
CA GLY A 136 -2.75 15.17 8.64
C GLY A 136 -1.48 14.34 8.42
N ILE A 137 -1.20 13.89 7.19
CA ILE A 137 -0.08 12.98 6.87
C ILE A 137 0.81 13.49 5.73
N ALA A 138 0.36 14.45 4.93
CA ALA A 138 1.09 14.98 3.77
C ALA A 138 2.53 15.45 4.07
N PRO A 139 2.84 16.07 5.23
CA PRO A 139 4.24 16.40 5.55
C PRO A 139 5.17 15.19 5.58
N VAL A 140 4.69 14.03 6.02
CA VAL A 140 5.47 12.77 6.02
C VAL A 140 5.60 12.22 4.61
N LEU A 141 4.50 12.20 3.83
CA LEU A 141 4.53 11.72 2.45
C LEU A 141 5.55 12.50 1.61
N ARG A 142 5.54 13.85 1.71
CA ARG A 142 6.47 14.74 0.98
C ARG A 142 7.92 14.69 1.47
N SER A 143 8.20 14.07 2.60
CA SER A 143 9.56 14.03 3.16
C SER A 143 10.42 12.91 2.57
N ALA A 144 9.86 12.03 1.76
CA ALA A 144 10.55 10.91 1.14
C ALA A 144 10.91 11.19 -0.34
N ASP A 145 11.81 10.40 -0.89
CA ASP A 145 12.16 10.43 -2.32
C ASP A 145 11.01 9.86 -3.17
N ALA A 146 10.19 8.98 -2.59
CA ALA A 146 8.94 8.49 -3.19
C ALA A 146 7.90 8.16 -2.12
N ALA A 147 6.63 8.47 -2.40
CA ALA A 147 5.50 8.03 -1.59
C ALA A 147 4.47 7.28 -2.44
N TRP A 148 3.86 6.23 -1.86
CA TRP A 148 2.88 5.44 -2.57
C TRP A 148 1.81 4.83 -1.65
N VAL A 149 0.64 4.47 -2.22
CA VAL A 149 -0.49 3.87 -1.53
C VAL A 149 -1.21 2.87 -2.45
N ASN A 150 -2.09 2.02 -1.90
CA ASN A 150 -3.03 1.24 -2.68
C ASN A 150 -4.33 2.05 -2.89
N LEU A 151 -4.66 2.38 -4.15
CA LEU A 151 -5.90 3.07 -4.50
C LEU A 151 -7.00 2.04 -4.78
N GLU A 152 -7.84 1.79 -3.78
CA GLU A 152 -8.84 0.71 -3.76
C GLU A 152 -10.23 1.19 -4.17
N SER A 153 -10.29 2.09 -5.11
CA SER A 153 -11.52 2.49 -5.79
C SER A 153 -11.21 3.14 -7.14
N PRO A 154 -12.00 2.92 -8.19
CA PRO A 154 -11.87 3.70 -9.40
C PRO A 154 -12.31 5.15 -9.14
N LEU A 155 -11.48 6.13 -9.53
CA LEU A 155 -11.79 7.55 -9.47
C LEU A 155 -12.48 7.97 -10.77
N THR A 156 -13.82 7.86 -10.81
CA THR A 156 -14.59 8.06 -12.04
C THR A 156 -15.97 8.61 -11.79
N ASN A 157 -16.52 9.29 -12.81
CA ASN A 157 -17.94 9.65 -12.86
C ASN A 157 -18.79 8.61 -13.61
N ILE A 158 -18.18 7.60 -14.21
CA ILE A 158 -18.88 6.51 -14.89
C ILE A 158 -19.65 5.72 -13.83
N ASP A 159 -20.92 5.48 -14.09
CA ASP A 159 -21.85 4.74 -13.23
C ASP A 159 -22.25 3.45 -13.97
N ASP A 160 -21.38 2.47 -13.92
CA ASP A 160 -21.55 1.16 -14.57
C ASP A 160 -21.08 0.06 -13.61
N PRO A 161 -21.84 -0.18 -12.51
CA PRO A 161 -21.43 -1.11 -11.46
C PRO A 161 -21.32 -2.53 -12.02
N TYR A 162 -20.20 -3.18 -11.72
CA TYR A 162 -19.89 -4.52 -12.20
C TYR A 162 -20.94 -5.54 -11.71
N PRO A 163 -21.57 -6.31 -12.62
CA PRO A 163 -22.70 -7.17 -12.23
C PRO A 163 -22.25 -8.33 -11.34
N GLY A 164 -23.07 -8.65 -10.36
CA GLY A 164 -22.88 -9.80 -9.45
C GLY A 164 -21.92 -9.57 -8.30
N LYS A 165 -21.38 -8.37 -8.14
CA LYS A 165 -20.59 -7.95 -6.98
C LYS A 165 -21.48 -7.17 -6.00
N ASP A 166 -21.40 -7.46 -4.70
CA ASP A 166 -22.28 -6.83 -3.70
C ASP A 166 -21.82 -5.44 -3.28
N VAL A 167 -20.49 -5.21 -3.27
CA VAL A 167 -19.90 -3.93 -2.87
C VAL A 167 -19.15 -3.31 -4.06
N HIS A 168 -19.58 -2.09 -4.43
CA HIS A 168 -18.97 -1.32 -5.50
C HIS A 168 -18.55 0.04 -4.98
N PHE A 169 -17.34 0.47 -5.39
CA PHE A 169 -16.88 1.83 -5.16
C PHE A 169 -16.92 2.65 -6.44
N ARG A 170 -17.20 3.94 -6.25
CA ARG A 170 -17.08 4.96 -7.29
C ARG A 170 -16.51 6.22 -6.66
N GLY A 171 -15.18 6.23 -6.54
CA GLY A 171 -14.42 7.27 -5.88
C GLY A 171 -14.56 8.63 -6.57
N ASP A 172 -14.50 9.69 -5.77
CA ASP A 172 -14.54 11.06 -6.27
C ASP A 172 -13.31 11.35 -7.14
N PRO A 173 -13.47 11.75 -8.41
CA PRO A 173 -12.35 12.05 -9.30
C PRO A 173 -11.40 13.15 -8.78
N ARG A 174 -11.87 14.06 -7.92
CA ARG A 174 -11.04 15.11 -7.31
C ARG A 174 -9.95 14.56 -6.41
N LEU A 175 -10.11 13.33 -5.89
CA LEU A 175 -9.10 12.68 -5.06
C LEU A 175 -7.77 12.50 -5.81
N ALA A 176 -7.78 12.39 -7.15
CA ALA A 176 -6.55 12.31 -7.95
C ALA A 176 -5.63 13.52 -7.73
N ALA A 177 -6.19 14.72 -7.70
CA ALA A 177 -5.44 15.94 -7.37
C ALA A 177 -4.99 15.95 -5.90
N GLY A 178 -5.84 15.46 -4.97
CA GLY A 178 -5.49 15.32 -3.56
C GLY A 178 -4.30 14.38 -3.33
N LEU A 179 -4.21 13.26 -4.05
CA LEU A 179 -3.06 12.33 -4.03
C LEU A 179 -1.78 13.06 -4.45
N ALA A 180 -1.79 13.73 -5.61
CA ALA A 180 -0.64 14.47 -6.12
C ALA A 180 -0.20 15.60 -5.16
N ASN A 181 -1.16 16.40 -4.69
CA ASN A 181 -0.90 17.51 -3.75
C ASN A 181 -0.41 17.00 -2.39
N ALA A 182 -0.74 15.79 -1.98
CA ALA A 182 -0.20 15.16 -0.79
C ALA A 182 1.26 14.70 -0.96
N GLY A 183 1.78 14.63 -2.18
CA GLY A 183 3.12 14.16 -2.51
C GLY A 183 3.16 12.65 -2.73
N ILE A 184 2.04 12.03 -3.14
CA ILE A 184 2.01 10.63 -3.57
C ILE A 184 2.45 10.56 -5.02
N ASP A 185 3.50 9.78 -5.30
CA ASP A 185 4.12 9.64 -6.62
C ASP A 185 3.54 8.45 -7.40
N VAL A 186 3.15 7.38 -6.68
CA VAL A 186 2.70 6.13 -7.28
C VAL A 186 1.48 5.59 -6.53
N VAL A 187 0.51 5.05 -7.26
CA VAL A 187 -0.58 4.24 -6.68
C VAL A 187 -0.58 2.84 -7.27
N ASN A 188 -0.78 1.84 -6.40
CA ASN A 188 -1.21 0.53 -6.86
C ASN A 188 -2.72 0.56 -7.08
N MET A 189 -3.16 0.03 -8.21
CA MET A 189 -4.58 -0.17 -8.50
C MET A 189 -4.91 -1.66 -8.76
N ALA A 190 -3.94 -2.57 -8.63
CA ALA A 190 -4.22 -4.01 -8.69
C ALA A 190 -4.92 -4.44 -7.39
N ASN A 191 -6.26 -4.43 -7.40
CA ASN A 191 -7.10 -4.83 -6.27
C ASN A 191 -8.49 -5.28 -6.74
N ASN A 192 -9.28 -5.82 -5.81
CA ASN A 192 -10.62 -6.34 -6.05
C ASN A 192 -11.67 -5.26 -6.34
N HIS A 193 -11.33 -3.96 -6.25
CA HIS A 193 -12.22 -2.83 -6.51
C HIS A 193 -11.85 -2.04 -7.77
N ALA A 194 -10.73 -2.35 -8.43
CA ALA A 194 -10.25 -1.59 -9.59
C ALA A 194 -11.26 -1.51 -10.75
N VAL A 195 -12.07 -2.55 -10.96
CA VAL A 195 -13.02 -2.67 -12.07
C VAL A 195 -14.49 -2.54 -11.59
N ASP A 196 -14.73 -1.97 -10.43
CA ASP A 196 -16.07 -1.81 -9.85
C ASP A 196 -17.05 -1.03 -10.74
N GLN A 197 -16.53 -0.17 -11.60
CA GLN A 197 -17.28 0.61 -12.58
C GLN A 197 -16.98 0.16 -14.02
N GLY A 198 -16.80 -1.14 -14.21
CA GLY A 198 -16.47 -1.75 -15.49
C GLY A 198 -15.09 -1.34 -16.01
N GLN A 199 -14.72 -1.87 -17.19
CA GLN A 199 -13.45 -1.55 -17.83
C GLN A 199 -13.33 -0.07 -18.23
N ALA A 200 -14.45 0.55 -18.58
CA ALA A 200 -14.49 1.99 -18.90
C ALA A 200 -14.18 2.85 -17.68
N GLY A 201 -14.73 2.49 -16.50
CA GLY A 201 -14.44 3.16 -15.22
C GLY A 201 -12.99 3.01 -14.81
N LEU A 202 -12.40 1.82 -14.98
CA LEU A 202 -10.97 1.58 -14.76
C LEU A 202 -10.10 2.49 -15.63
N LEU A 203 -10.34 2.52 -16.94
CA LEU A 203 -9.56 3.35 -17.87
C LEU A 203 -9.73 4.85 -17.62
N ASP A 204 -10.93 5.29 -17.21
CA ASP A 204 -11.17 6.68 -16.81
C ASP A 204 -10.39 7.03 -15.55
N SER A 205 -10.35 6.13 -14.56
CA SER A 205 -9.58 6.29 -13.33
C SER A 205 -8.07 6.40 -13.60
N ILE A 206 -7.51 5.49 -14.40
CA ILE A 206 -6.10 5.53 -14.81
C ILE A 206 -5.76 6.90 -15.40
N ARG A 207 -6.52 7.35 -16.42
CA ARG A 207 -6.28 8.66 -17.06
C ARG A 207 -6.33 9.82 -16.10
N ARG A 208 -7.25 9.83 -15.11
CA ARG A 208 -7.38 10.92 -14.14
C ARG A 208 -6.22 10.96 -13.17
N VAL A 209 -5.78 9.81 -12.69
CA VAL A 209 -4.64 9.69 -11.78
C VAL A 209 -3.35 10.13 -12.47
N GLU A 210 -3.11 9.64 -13.70
CA GLU A 210 -1.96 10.04 -14.51
C GLU A 210 -1.99 11.52 -14.90
N ALA A 211 -3.16 12.06 -15.24
CA ALA A 211 -3.32 13.49 -15.55
C ALA A 211 -3.05 14.39 -14.34
N ALA A 212 -3.20 13.90 -13.11
CA ALA A 212 -2.81 14.59 -11.89
C ALA A 212 -1.29 14.49 -11.59
N GLY A 213 -0.52 13.73 -12.38
CA GLY A 213 0.92 13.55 -12.21
C GLY A 213 1.31 12.36 -11.33
N VAL A 214 0.36 11.50 -10.94
CA VAL A 214 0.62 10.29 -10.15
C VAL A 214 0.75 9.09 -11.09
N GLN A 215 1.80 8.29 -10.94
CA GLN A 215 2.00 7.08 -11.73
C GLN A 215 1.11 5.93 -11.21
N VAL A 216 0.69 5.05 -12.12
CA VAL A 216 -0.20 3.93 -11.80
C VAL A 216 0.51 2.61 -12.07
N VAL A 217 0.37 1.63 -11.16
CA VAL A 217 0.86 0.26 -11.35
C VAL A 217 -0.25 -0.76 -11.12
N GLY A 218 -0.07 -1.94 -11.68
CA GLY A 218 -0.94 -3.08 -11.44
C GLY A 218 -2.21 -3.12 -12.26
N VAL A 219 -2.45 -2.14 -13.14
CA VAL A 219 -3.61 -2.09 -14.05
C VAL A 219 -3.19 -1.60 -15.44
N GLY A 220 -4.02 -1.88 -16.45
CA GLY A 220 -3.74 -1.41 -17.80
C GLY A 220 -4.83 -1.74 -18.79
N LYS A 221 -4.66 -1.24 -20.03
CA LYS A 221 -5.55 -1.52 -21.16
C LYS A 221 -5.47 -2.97 -21.68
N ASP A 222 -4.44 -3.67 -21.29
CA ASP A 222 -4.16 -5.07 -21.59
C ASP A 222 -3.17 -5.65 -20.57
N SER A 223 -2.89 -6.94 -20.63
CA SER A 223 -2.01 -7.62 -19.69
C SER A 223 -0.55 -7.15 -19.75
N ALA A 224 -0.09 -6.64 -20.88
CA ALA A 224 1.26 -6.08 -21.00
C ALA A 224 1.35 -4.73 -20.30
N ALA A 225 0.35 -3.87 -20.47
CA ALA A 225 0.25 -2.58 -19.80
C ALA A 225 0.07 -2.74 -18.29
N ALA A 226 -0.78 -3.68 -17.83
CA ALA A 226 -1.03 -3.91 -16.41
C ALA A 226 0.24 -4.32 -15.62
N ARG A 227 1.23 -4.90 -16.28
CA ARG A 227 2.51 -5.33 -15.67
C ARG A 227 3.65 -4.34 -15.85
N GLN A 228 3.40 -3.14 -16.40
CA GLN A 228 4.45 -2.13 -16.51
C GLN A 228 4.78 -1.55 -15.13
N PRO A 229 6.08 -1.35 -14.84
CA PRO A 229 6.49 -0.67 -13.63
C PRO A 229 6.30 0.84 -13.74
N ALA A 230 6.06 1.49 -12.61
CA ALA A 230 6.34 2.91 -12.43
C ALA A 230 7.81 3.09 -12.02
N ILE A 231 8.46 4.17 -12.46
CA ILE A 231 9.84 4.48 -12.06
C ILE A 231 9.88 5.92 -11.55
N VAL A 232 10.36 6.07 -10.31
CA VAL A 232 10.61 7.36 -9.68
C VAL A 232 12.11 7.62 -9.65
N HIS A 233 12.52 8.83 -10.02
CA HIS A 233 13.90 9.30 -9.97
C HIS A 233 14.08 10.18 -8.73
N ALA A 234 14.89 9.71 -7.79
CA ALA A 234 15.23 10.48 -6.61
C ALA A 234 16.16 11.64 -6.96
N SER A 235 16.16 12.70 -6.15
CA SER A 235 16.97 13.91 -6.38
C SER A 235 18.48 13.65 -6.37
N ASN A 236 18.92 12.56 -5.73
CA ASN A 236 20.31 12.12 -5.68
C ASN A 236 20.72 11.23 -6.87
N GLY A 237 19.85 11.07 -7.88
CA GLY A 237 20.07 10.29 -9.10
C GLY A 237 19.72 8.80 -9.01
N ALA A 238 19.37 8.29 -7.82
CA ALA A 238 18.92 6.90 -7.69
C ALA A 238 17.53 6.69 -8.29
N THR A 239 17.24 5.45 -8.67
CA THR A 239 15.98 5.05 -9.32
C THR A 239 15.24 4.01 -8.48
N ILE A 240 13.93 4.21 -8.32
CA ILE A 240 13.04 3.32 -7.58
C ILE A 240 11.97 2.81 -8.53
N GLY A 241 11.89 1.50 -8.73
CA GLY A 241 10.85 0.87 -9.55
C GLY A 241 9.75 0.28 -8.69
N PHE A 242 8.50 0.48 -9.09
CA PHE A 242 7.31 -0.03 -8.39
C PHE A 242 6.56 -1.01 -9.27
N LEU A 243 6.09 -2.10 -8.67
CA LEU A 243 5.20 -3.09 -9.29
C LEU A 243 4.01 -3.36 -8.38
N GLY A 244 2.84 -3.60 -8.97
CA GLY A 244 1.61 -3.91 -8.25
C GLY A 244 0.93 -5.17 -8.77
N TRP A 245 0.42 -5.99 -7.85
CA TRP A 245 -0.22 -7.28 -8.13
C TRP A 245 -1.38 -7.54 -7.18
N THR A 246 -2.34 -8.38 -7.59
CA THR A 246 -3.42 -8.83 -6.71
C THR A 246 -3.71 -10.31 -6.88
N ASP A 247 -4.10 -10.96 -5.76
CA ASP A 247 -4.67 -12.31 -5.74
C ASP A 247 -6.19 -12.28 -5.61
N ILE A 248 -6.73 -11.13 -5.22
CA ILE A 248 -8.16 -10.98 -4.97
C ILE A 248 -8.81 -10.42 -6.23
N ILE A 249 -9.43 -11.31 -6.99
CA ILE A 249 -10.05 -10.96 -8.28
C ILE A 249 -11.47 -11.50 -8.40
N TRP A 250 -12.29 -10.74 -9.12
CA TRP A 250 -13.58 -11.21 -9.62
C TRP A 250 -13.42 -11.72 -11.05
N PRO A 251 -14.30 -12.64 -11.50
CA PRO A 251 -14.27 -13.12 -12.88
C PRO A 251 -14.28 -11.96 -13.88
N GLY A 252 -13.31 -11.91 -14.78
CA GLY A 252 -13.20 -10.82 -15.78
C GLY A 252 -12.42 -9.57 -15.33
N PHE A 253 -11.89 -9.52 -14.09
CA PHE A 253 -11.05 -8.40 -13.64
C PHE A 253 -9.61 -8.52 -14.12
N GLN A 254 -9.12 -9.75 -14.33
CA GLN A 254 -7.77 -9.96 -14.84
C GLN A 254 -7.56 -9.33 -16.21
N ALA A 255 -6.48 -8.61 -16.39
CA ALA A 255 -6.09 -8.07 -17.69
C ALA A 255 -5.69 -9.20 -18.64
N GLY A 256 -6.33 -9.21 -19.82
CA GLY A 256 -6.03 -10.12 -20.93
C GLY A 256 -5.67 -9.33 -22.18
N ALA A 257 -6.44 -9.55 -23.25
CA ALA A 257 -6.44 -8.68 -24.43
C ALA A 257 -7.14 -7.34 -24.19
N GLY A 258 -7.97 -7.25 -23.14
CA GLY A 258 -8.68 -6.06 -22.72
C GLY A 258 -8.20 -5.54 -21.34
N PRO A 259 -8.76 -4.40 -20.90
CA PRO A 259 -8.39 -3.73 -19.66
C PRO A 259 -8.65 -4.58 -18.42
N GLY A 260 -7.78 -4.45 -17.41
CA GLY A 260 -7.92 -5.15 -16.14
C GLY A 260 -6.70 -4.98 -15.22
N VAL A 261 -6.62 -5.88 -14.24
CA VAL A 261 -5.59 -5.89 -13.20
C VAL A 261 -4.49 -6.94 -13.49
N ALA A 262 -3.29 -6.69 -12.99
CA ALA A 262 -2.21 -7.66 -12.94
C ALA A 262 -2.43 -8.62 -11.75
N THR A 263 -2.45 -9.93 -12.02
CA THR A 263 -2.69 -10.97 -11.01
C THR A 263 -1.42 -11.76 -10.73
N ALA A 264 -1.18 -12.09 -9.47
CA ALA A 264 -0.07 -12.94 -9.04
C ALA A 264 -0.44 -14.44 -9.17
N HIS A 265 -1.71 -14.78 -8.93
CA HIS A 265 -2.21 -16.13 -9.18
C HIS A 265 -2.68 -16.37 -10.62
N PRO A 266 -2.66 -17.62 -11.09
CA PRO A 266 -2.09 -18.80 -10.45
C PRO A 266 -0.58 -18.98 -10.68
N ASP A 267 0.12 -18.00 -11.22
CA ASP A 267 1.50 -18.15 -11.69
C ASP A 267 2.42 -17.02 -11.21
N MET A 268 3.02 -17.21 -10.03
CA MET A 268 4.03 -16.30 -9.47
C MET A 268 5.25 -16.11 -10.39
N SER A 269 5.48 -16.99 -11.37
CA SER A 269 6.60 -16.84 -12.29
C SER A 269 6.54 -15.53 -13.10
N LEU A 270 5.34 -15.03 -13.37
CA LEU A 270 5.15 -13.72 -14.04
C LEU A 270 5.59 -12.56 -13.16
N VAL A 271 5.28 -12.61 -11.87
CA VAL A 271 5.71 -11.64 -10.86
C VAL A 271 7.24 -11.63 -10.74
N GLU A 272 7.82 -12.82 -10.53
CA GLU A 272 9.26 -12.98 -10.39
C GLU A 272 10.02 -12.49 -11.64
N GLN A 273 9.53 -12.82 -12.84
CA GLN A 273 10.14 -12.34 -14.08
C GLN A 273 10.06 -10.82 -14.22
N ALA A 274 8.94 -10.20 -13.81
CA ALA A 274 8.79 -8.75 -13.83
C ALA A 274 9.77 -8.08 -12.86
N ILE A 275 9.90 -8.62 -11.64
CA ILE A 275 10.86 -8.15 -10.63
C ILE A 275 12.29 -8.26 -11.15
N ARG A 276 12.72 -9.45 -11.65
CA ARG A 276 14.06 -9.65 -12.20
C ARG A 276 14.36 -8.68 -13.34
N ARG A 277 13.43 -8.48 -14.27
CA ARG A 277 13.60 -7.52 -15.39
C ARG A 277 13.73 -6.09 -14.88
N LEU A 278 12.92 -5.70 -13.89
CA LEU A 278 12.97 -4.36 -13.34
C LEU A 278 14.27 -4.11 -12.56
N LYS A 279 14.75 -5.11 -11.79
CA LYS A 279 16.00 -5.01 -11.01
C LYS A 279 17.25 -4.71 -11.86
N HIS A 280 17.24 -5.07 -13.14
CA HIS A 280 18.32 -4.71 -14.08
C HIS A 280 18.22 -3.27 -14.61
N ARG A 281 17.15 -2.53 -14.27
CA ARG A 281 16.85 -1.20 -14.81
C ARG A 281 16.82 -0.10 -13.75
N VAL A 282 16.71 -0.49 -12.49
CA VAL A 282 16.60 0.44 -11.35
C VAL A 282 17.48 0.00 -10.19
N ASP A 283 17.78 0.92 -9.29
CA ASP A 283 18.58 0.64 -8.11
C ASP A 283 17.80 -0.14 -7.06
N TYR A 284 16.52 0.22 -6.86
CA TYR A 284 15.62 -0.41 -5.87
C TYR A 284 14.29 -0.80 -6.48
N VAL A 285 13.78 -1.96 -6.06
CA VAL A 285 12.48 -2.49 -6.48
C VAL A 285 11.54 -2.61 -5.28
N VAL A 286 10.38 -1.98 -5.38
CA VAL A 286 9.28 -2.03 -4.41
C VAL A 286 8.11 -2.80 -5.03
N VAL A 287 7.58 -3.78 -4.32
CA VAL A 287 6.47 -4.61 -4.80
C VAL A 287 5.28 -4.49 -3.86
N CYS A 288 4.11 -4.26 -4.44
CA CYS A 288 2.84 -4.23 -3.76
C CYS A 288 2.03 -5.48 -4.08
N PHE A 289 1.46 -6.08 -3.04
CA PHE A 289 0.44 -7.11 -3.19
C PHE A 289 -0.86 -6.69 -2.51
N HIS A 290 -1.98 -6.99 -3.17
CA HIS A 290 -3.30 -6.91 -2.60
C HIS A 290 -3.84 -8.34 -2.45
N TRP A 291 -3.80 -8.88 -1.23
CA TRP A 291 -3.86 -10.32 -0.93
C TRP A 291 -4.46 -10.65 0.43
N GLY A 292 -4.58 -11.96 0.74
CA GLY A 292 -4.92 -12.47 2.06
C GLY A 292 -6.43 -12.49 2.33
N VAL A 293 -6.80 -12.34 3.60
CA VAL A 293 -8.19 -12.47 4.07
C VAL A 293 -8.58 -11.24 4.88
N GLU A 294 -9.70 -10.62 4.53
CA GLU A 294 -10.25 -9.44 5.24
C GLU A 294 -10.38 -9.70 6.75
N TYR A 295 -10.05 -8.69 7.53
CA TYR A 295 -10.17 -8.64 9.00
C TYR A 295 -9.38 -9.72 9.75
N THR A 296 -8.33 -10.27 9.11
CA THR A 296 -7.43 -11.26 9.70
C THR A 296 -6.05 -10.63 9.93
N ASP A 297 -5.60 -10.58 11.19
CA ASP A 297 -4.34 -9.94 11.60
C ASP A 297 -3.09 -10.83 11.41
N THR A 298 -3.28 -12.07 11.05
CA THR A 298 -2.22 -13.05 10.78
C THR A 298 -2.17 -13.36 9.29
N PRO A 299 -1.01 -13.18 8.63
CA PRO A 299 -0.90 -13.51 7.21
C PRO A 299 -1.08 -15.02 6.99
N ILE A 300 -1.77 -15.39 5.91
CA ILE A 300 -1.88 -16.78 5.46
C ILE A 300 -0.57 -17.23 4.80
N ALA A 301 -0.40 -18.55 4.63
CA ALA A 301 0.83 -19.14 4.11
C ALA A 301 1.17 -18.60 2.71
N GLU A 302 0.17 -18.44 1.85
CA GLU A 302 0.31 -17.90 0.49
C GLU A 302 0.93 -16.50 0.50
N GLN A 303 0.49 -15.61 1.37
CA GLN A 303 1.10 -14.27 1.51
C GLN A 303 2.59 -14.36 1.88
N VAL A 304 2.95 -15.30 2.76
CA VAL A 304 4.35 -15.49 3.20
C VAL A 304 5.20 -16.02 2.05
N ASP A 305 4.71 -17.02 1.34
CA ASP A 305 5.43 -17.66 0.22
C ASP A 305 5.64 -16.67 -0.94
N GLU A 306 4.64 -15.89 -1.28
CA GLU A 306 4.70 -14.87 -2.33
C GLU A 306 5.65 -13.72 -1.98
N ALA A 307 5.58 -13.22 -0.74
CA ALA A 307 6.51 -12.20 -0.26
C ALA A 307 7.96 -12.68 -0.34
N HIS A 308 8.21 -13.94 0.09
CA HIS A 308 9.54 -14.52 0.03
C HIS A 308 10.01 -14.72 -1.42
N ALA A 309 9.15 -15.20 -2.32
CA ALA A 309 9.45 -15.35 -3.74
C ALA A 309 9.77 -13.98 -4.40
N ALA A 310 9.04 -12.93 -4.04
CA ALA A 310 9.30 -11.57 -4.53
C ALA A 310 10.69 -11.07 -4.08
N ILE A 311 11.05 -11.25 -2.81
CA ILE A 311 12.39 -10.90 -2.31
C ILE A 311 13.47 -11.75 -3.02
N ASP A 312 13.25 -13.05 -3.19
CA ASP A 312 14.19 -13.96 -3.86
C ASP A 312 14.35 -13.62 -5.36
N ALA A 313 13.35 -13.02 -5.97
CA ALA A 313 13.41 -12.49 -7.33
C ALA A 313 14.14 -11.14 -7.43
N GLY A 314 14.42 -10.44 -6.32
CA GLY A 314 15.18 -9.19 -6.25
C GLY A 314 14.40 -7.96 -5.79
N ALA A 315 13.23 -8.11 -5.18
CA ALA A 315 12.54 -7.01 -4.52
C ALA A 315 13.31 -6.56 -3.27
N ASP A 316 13.40 -5.24 -3.06
CA ASP A 316 14.06 -4.64 -1.90
C ASP A 316 13.06 -4.33 -0.76
N LEU A 317 11.77 -4.20 -1.10
CA LEU A 317 10.67 -3.89 -0.20
C LEU A 317 9.38 -4.54 -0.70
N VAL A 318 8.63 -5.20 0.20
CA VAL A 318 7.30 -5.76 -0.09
C VAL A 318 6.28 -5.18 0.87
N ILE A 319 5.18 -4.66 0.30
CA ILE A 319 4.07 -4.04 1.04
C ILE A 319 2.75 -4.73 0.66
N GLY A 320 2.03 -5.21 1.67
CA GLY A 320 0.73 -5.86 1.50
C GLY A 320 -0.46 -4.99 1.88
N HIS A 321 -1.60 -5.31 1.27
CA HIS A 321 -2.88 -4.62 1.35
C HIS A 321 -4.04 -5.63 1.31
N HIS A 322 -5.28 -5.20 1.48
CA HIS A 322 -6.54 -5.94 1.46
C HIS A 322 -7.09 -6.37 2.82
N PRO A 323 -6.32 -6.87 3.81
CA PRO A 323 -6.94 -7.31 5.07
C PRO A 323 -7.69 -6.23 5.85
N HIS A 324 -7.56 -4.93 5.51
CA HIS A 324 -8.17 -3.77 6.18
C HIS A 324 -7.80 -3.64 7.66
N VAL A 325 -6.90 -4.47 8.14
CA VAL A 325 -6.29 -4.44 9.47
C VAL A 325 -4.78 -4.60 9.35
N LEU A 326 -4.06 -4.15 10.37
CA LEU A 326 -2.61 -4.35 10.43
C LEU A 326 -2.27 -5.84 10.50
N GLN A 327 -1.35 -6.27 9.65
CA GLN A 327 -0.62 -7.51 9.82
C GLN A 327 0.85 -7.22 10.13
N GLY A 328 1.56 -8.22 10.66
CA GLY A 328 2.94 -8.06 11.11
C GLY A 328 3.93 -7.74 9.98
N ALA A 329 5.10 -7.28 10.38
CA ALA A 329 6.24 -7.11 9.49
C ALA A 329 7.28 -8.21 9.69
N GLN A 330 8.01 -8.56 8.63
CA GLN A 330 9.07 -9.55 8.63
C GLN A 330 10.36 -8.99 8.01
N ILE A 331 11.52 -9.35 8.60
CA ILE A 331 12.80 -9.24 7.94
C ILE A 331 13.15 -10.61 7.33
N TYR A 332 13.18 -10.66 6.01
CA TYR A 332 13.57 -11.87 5.27
C TYR A 332 14.79 -11.57 4.39
N LYS A 333 15.84 -12.34 4.54
CA LYS A 333 17.13 -12.17 3.83
C LYS A 333 17.69 -10.73 3.83
N GLY A 334 17.39 -9.96 4.86
CA GLY A 334 17.86 -8.58 4.99
C GLY A 334 16.89 -7.52 4.44
N HIS A 335 15.80 -7.90 3.81
CA HIS A 335 14.77 -7.04 3.25
C HIS A 335 13.55 -6.96 4.16
N PHE A 336 12.75 -5.89 4.01
CA PHE A 336 11.58 -5.66 4.83
C PHE A 336 10.31 -6.04 4.07
N ILE A 337 9.45 -6.80 4.72
CA ILE A 337 8.11 -7.15 4.29
C ILE A 337 7.14 -6.65 5.34
N VAL A 338 6.02 -6.05 4.95
CA VAL A 338 4.85 -5.86 5.80
C VAL A 338 3.64 -6.46 5.10
N TYR A 339 2.92 -7.33 5.78
CA TYR A 339 1.87 -8.15 5.16
C TYR A 339 0.55 -7.42 4.98
N SER A 340 0.22 -6.43 5.83
CA SER A 340 -0.86 -5.47 5.61
C SER A 340 -0.62 -4.20 6.42
N LEU A 341 -0.86 -3.06 5.77
CA LEU A 341 -0.86 -1.76 6.42
C LEU A 341 -2.23 -1.35 6.95
N GLY A 342 -3.29 -2.13 6.63
CA GLY A 342 -4.67 -1.72 6.92
C GLY A 342 -5.11 -0.52 6.10
N ASP A 343 -6.15 0.16 6.56
CA ASP A 343 -6.74 1.32 5.90
C ASP A 343 -5.92 2.58 6.14
N LEU A 344 -5.73 3.41 5.10
CA LEU A 344 -5.15 4.75 5.22
C LEU A 344 -6.21 5.83 5.01
N VAL A 345 -6.98 5.72 3.93
CA VAL A 345 -8.13 6.59 3.63
C VAL A 345 -9.31 5.70 3.32
N PHE A 346 -10.08 5.37 4.34
CA PHE A 346 -11.18 4.41 4.22
C PHE A 346 -12.17 4.62 5.37
N ASP A 347 -13.45 4.82 5.10
CA ASP A 347 -14.45 4.93 6.16
C ASP A 347 -14.72 3.54 6.74
N HIS A 348 -14.84 3.46 8.04
CA HIS A 348 -14.97 2.20 8.76
C HIS A 348 -15.98 2.32 9.91
N TYR A 349 -16.33 1.17 10.53
CA TYR A 349 -17.36 1.10 11.57
C TYR A 349 -16.83 0.64 12.93
N ASP A 350 -15.55 0.28 13.02
CA ASP A 350 -14.93 -0.18 14.26
C ASP A 350 -13.55 0.46 14.49
N LEU A 351 -13.02 0.28 15.71
CA LEU A 351 -11.76 0.89 16.11
C LEU A 351 -10.53 0.14 15.56
N ALA A 352 -10.66 -1.13 15.19
CA ALA A 352 -9.54 -1.93 14.75
C ALA A 352 -9.11 -1.56 13.32
N THR A 353 -10.07 -1.38 12.43
CA THR A 353 -9.84 -0.95 11.05
C THR A 353 -9.37 0.51 10.94
N GLY A 354 -9.58 1.32 12.00
CA GLY A 354 -9.00 2.66 12.09
C GLY A 354 -7.50 2.70 12.43
N GLN A 355 -6.88 1.58 12.82
CA GLN A 355 -5.47 1.54 13.18
C GLN A 355 -4.60 1.22 11.96
N THR A 356 -3.65 2.11 11.66
CA THR A 356 -2.69 1.92 10.55
C THR A 356 -1.32 2.52 10.90
N VAL A 357 -0.35 2.29 10.06
CA VAL A 357 0.97 2.91 10.14
C VAL A 357 1.43 3.38 8.77
N LEU A 358 2.13 4.51 8.70
CA LEU A 358 2.99 4.80 7.56
C LEU A 358 4.33 4.09 7.77
N VAL A 359 4.80 3.41 6.73
CA VAL A 359 6.13 2.81 6.67
C VAL A 359 7.07 3.80 5.99
N HIS A 360 8.01 4.35 6.73
CA HIS A 360 9.11 5.14 6.16
C HIS A 360 10.36 4.25 6.11
N ALA A 361 10.68 3.75 4.91
CA ALA A 361 11.81 2.87 4.65
C ALA A 361 12.95 3.64 3.98
N VAL A 362 14.17 3.49 4.50
CA VAL A 362 15.40 3.94 3.84
C VAL A 362 16.11 2.70 3.30
N LEU A 363 16.12 2.57 1.98
CA LEU A 363 16.78 1.50 1.25
C LEU A 363 18.22 1.91 0.92
N SER A 364 19.16 1.01 1.10
CA SER A 364 20.57 1.23 0.80
C SER A 364 21.24 -0.08 0.39
N PRO A 365 22.44 -0.05 -0.25
CA PRO A 365 23.20 -1.25 -0.55
C PRO A 365 23.60 -2.06 0.71
N HIS A 366 23.48 -1.45 1.89
CA HIS A 366 23.84 -2.08 3.17
C HIS A 366 22.62 -2.60 3.95
N GLY A 367 21.44 -2.63 3.34
CA GLY A 367 20.20 -3.08 3.95
C GLY A 367 19.16 -1.98 4.12
N VAL A 368 18.13 -2.28 4.91
CA VAL A 368 16.96 -1.42 5.11
C VAL A 368 16.90 -0.89 6.54
N LYS A 369 16.50 0.39 6.67
CA LYS A 369 16.10 1.02 7.95
C LYS A 369 14.66 1.44 7.82
N VAL A 370 13.80 0.99 8.72
CA VAL A 370 12.37 1.29 8.69
C VAL A 370 11.96 2.00 9.96
N THR A 371 11.13 3.03 9.80
CA THR A 371 10.42 3.72 10.85
C THR A 371 8.92 3.55 10.62
N LEU A 372 8.21 3.00 11.60
CA LEU A 372 6.74 2.93 11.60
C LEU A 372 6.19 4.15 12.34
N ILE A 373 5.29 4.87 11.68
CA ILE A 373 4.64 6.09 12.15
C ILE A 373 3.18 5.77 12.38
N PRO A 374 2.68 5.78 13.62
CA PRO A 374 1.30 5.40 13.91
C PRO A 374 0.33 6.44 13.38
N VAL A 375 -0.71 5.97 12.70
CA VAL A 375 -1.80 6.76 12.14
C VAL A 375 -3.11 6.16 12.63
N TYR A 376 -4.07 7.01 12.93
CA TYR A 376 -5.44 6.62 13.18
C TYR A 376 -6.34 7.24 12.10
N VAL A 377 -7.19 6.42 11.52
CA VAL A 377 -8.18 6.83 10.53
C VAL A 377 -9.49 7.10 11.24
N SER A 378 -10.10 8.25 11.00
CA SER A 378 -11.41 8.59 11.57
C SER A 378 -12.51 7.73 10.94
N LEU A 379 -13.69 7.68 11.58
CA LEU A 379 -14.86 6.95 11.03
C LEU A 379 -15.26 7.42 9.61
N ASN A 380 -14.91 8.64 9.24
CA ASN A 380 -15.14 9.18 7.90
C ASN A 380 -13.99 8.92 6.92
N GLY A 381 -12.99 8.14 7.30
CA GLY A 381 -11.89 7.75 6.43
C GLY A 381 -10.72 8.73 6.36
N ILE A 382 -10.56 9.63 7.34
CA ILE A 382 -9.51 10.66 7.29
C ILE A 382 -8.36 10.32 8.22
N PRO A 383 -7.12 10.19 7.70
CA PRO A 383 -5.95 9.79 8.46
C PRO A 383 -5.33 10.94 9.26
N ALA A 384 -4.87 10.64 10.45
CA ALA A 384 -4.08 11.56 11.26
C ALA A 384 -2.95 10.81 11.98
N ILE A 385 -1.74 11.37 12.00
CA ILE A 385 -0.66 10.88 12.83
C ILE A 385 -1.07 11.02 14.30
N VAL A 386 -0.92 9.94 15.07
CA VAL A 386 -1.25 9.92 16.49
C VAL A 386 0.00 9.71 17.33
N THR A 387 0.02 10.35 18.51
CA THR A 387 1.14 10.32 19.45
C THR A 387 0.65 9.91 20.85
N GLY A 388 1.57 9.74 21.79
CA GLY A 388 1.22 9.37 23.16
C GLY A 388 0.59 7.99 23.28
N ALA A 389 -0.39 7.82 24.17
CA ALA A 389 -1.00 6.53 24.47
C ALA A 389 -1.70 5.86 23.25
N PRO A 390 -2.49 6.58 22.42
CA PRO A 390 -3.09 5.99 21.22
C PRO A 390 -2.06 5.51 20.19
N GLY A 391 -1.06 6.34 19.90
CA GLY A 391 0.00 5.97 18.95
C GLY A 391 0.83 4.80 19.47
N ARG A 392 1.14 4.79 20.78
CA ARG A 392 1.85 3.69 21.41
C ARG A 392 1.07 2.37 21.37
N ALA A 393 -0.26 2.39 21.48
CA ALA A 393 -1.10 1.20 21.37
C ALA A 393 -0.98 0.56 20.00
N ILE A 394 -1.03 1.36 18.92
CA ILE A 394 -0.84 0.89 17.54
C ILE A 394 0.56 0.29 17.36
N LEU A 395 1.60 0.96 17.85
CA LEU A 395 2.98 0.46 17.74
C LEU A 395 3.20 -0.83 18.53
N LEU A 396 2.58 -0.99 19.71
CA LEU A 396 2.62 -2.23 20.49
C LEU A 396 1.88 -3.36 19.77
N HIS A 397 0.78 -3.04 19.08
CA HIS A 397 0.07 -4.01 18.23
C HIS A 397 1.00 -4.50 17.11
N MET A 398 1.58 -3.61 16.31
CA MET A 398 2.56 -3.95 15.28
C MET A 398 3.75 -4.75 15.83
N GLN A 399 4.24 -4.40 17.02
CA GLN A 399 5.34 -5.12 17.67
C GLN A 399 4.96 -6.58 17.97
N ARG A 400 3.75 -6.85 18.49
CA ARG A 400 3.26 -8.22 18.74
C ARG A 400 3.11 -9.01 17.46
N LEU A 401 2.45 -8.44 16.45
CA LEU A 401 2.24 -9.09 15.15
C LEU A 401 3.59 -9.44 14.47
N SER A 402 4.54 -8.50 14.50
CA SER A 402 5.86 -8.70 13.89
C SER A 402 6.72 -9.71 14.67
N ALA A 403 6.59 -9.77 16.00
CA ALA A 403 7.28 -10.76 16.83
C ALA A 403 6.84 -12.19 16.51
N ALA A 404 5.57 -12.40 16.18
CA ALA A 404 5.04 -13.70 15.73
C ALA A 404 5.69 -14.14 14.40
N LEU A 405 6.17 -13.20 13.59
CA LEU A 405 6.90 -13.44 12.33
C LEU A 405 8.44 -13.38 12.49
N GLY A 406 8.92 -13.47 13.74
CA GLY A 406 10.35 -13.48 14.04
C GLY A 406 11.06 -12.11 13.92
N THR A 407 10.31 -11.00 13.78
CA THR A 407 10.89 -9.66 13.64
C THR A 407 10.67 -8.82 14.88
N ARG A 408 11.77 -8.29 15.44
CA ARG A 408 11.75 -7.44 16.62
C ARG A 408 11.69 -5.96 16.23
N LEU A 409 10.57 -5.31 16.53
CA LEU A 409 10.46 -3.86 16.46
C LEU A 409 10.91 -3.22 17.79
N THR A 410 11.63 -2.11 17.72
CA THR A 410 12.03 -1.31 18.88
C THR A 410 11.20 -0.04 18.93
N ILE A 411 10.39 0.14 19.97
CA ILE A 411 9.60 1.37 20.17
C ILE A 411 10.44 2.38 20.94
N SER A 412 10.55 3.59 20.40
CA SER A 412 11.19 4.73 21.05
C SER A 412 10.39 5.99 20.76
N GLY A 413 9.91 6.67 21.81
CA GLY A 413 8.94 7.75 21.68
C GLY A 413 7.68 7.30 20.94
N ASP A 414 7.23 8.09 19.99
CA ASP A 414 6.04 7.86 19.17
C ASP A 414 6.35 7.13 17.84
N ARG A 415 7.42 6.33 17.79
CA ARG A 415 7.82 5.60 16.58
C ARG A 415 8.28 4.18 16.95
N ALA A 416 8.16 3.26 15.99
CA ALA A 416 8.83 1.96 16.06
C ALA A 416 9.87 1.84 14.94
N TYR A 417 10.93 1.12 15.24
CA TYR A 417 12.10 1.00 14.37
C TYR A 417 12.47 -0.45 14.15
N VAL A 418 12.87 -0.74 12.93
CA VAL A 418 13.57 -1.97 12.59
C VAL A 418 14.74 -1.63 11.65
N ARG A 419 15.82 -2.38 11.79
CA ARG A 419 16.99 -2.22 10.95
C ARG A 419 17.51 -3.60 10.59
N SER A 420 17.79 -3.80 9.34
CA SER A 420 18.45 -4.98 8.84
C SER A 420 19.71 -4.59 8.07
N ARG A 421 20.66 -5.52 7.96
CA ARG A 421 21.85 -5.40 7.09
C ARG A 421 21.71 -6.44 5.98
N SER A 422 22.03 -6.07 4.75
CA SER A 422 22.29 -7.04 3.68
C SER A 422 23.45 -7.93 4.09
N ARG A 423 23.31 -9.22 3.91
CA ARG A 423 24.38 -10.19 4.14
C ARG A 423 25.31 -10.23 2.95
#